data_24239b008e1fd23187725edbbbb2eca7
#
_entry.id   24239b008e1fd23187725edbbbb2eca7
#
_cell.length_a   1.000
_cell.length_b   1.000
_cell.length_c   1.000
_cell.angle_alpha   90.00
_cell.angle_beta   90.00
_cell.angle_gamma   90.00
#
_symmetry.space_group_name_H-M   'P 1'
#
loop_
_entity.id
_entity.type
_entity.pdbx_description
1 polymer ?
#
loop_
_entity_poly.entity_id
_entity_poly.type
_entity_poly.pdbx_seq_one_letter_code
_entity_poly.pdbx_strand_id
1 'polypeptide(L)'
;MPESGGSRAQREHIPNPGTGPGAETPPTLPAQVIRAAGADTVSGAAGAVGAAEAAGAAGTTAKATQTARRTGFLVTMVLGGLTALPPLSMDMYLPALPAVTDSLSAPAATIQLTLTACLAGMALGQLVVGPMSDRWGRRKPLLLGMVVYVVATAICALAPTAELLIGFRLLQGLAGAAGIVIARAVVRDLYDGVEMARFFSTLMLISGVAPIIAPLIGGQVMRFTDWRGIFVVLTGVGVLLTLVVWKWLHETLPPGSRHTGGVTDALRTMRGLLADRVFTGYMITGGLAFAVLFAYISASPFVVQEIYGASPQTFSLLFGLNSIGLIAVGQINGKLLVGRFRLDKVLGFGLAVIVLAALALLLMTLGVFGEVGLVPIAAGLFVLMSAMGVAMPNTNAQALMRTKHAAGSASALLGTSSFLIGAIASPLVGIAGEDTAIPMAVVQVVCAVAAVGCFLGLCRPWQRAGREAAGL
;
A
#
# COMPACT_ATOMS: atom_id res chain seq x y z
N MET A 1 73.32 -26.44 20.05
CA MET A 1 73.54 -27.19 21.31
C MET A 1 73.19 -26.33 22.48
N PRO A 2 72.56 -26.85 23.56
CA PRO A 2 71.58 -27.96 23.70
C PRO A 2 70.28 -27.43 24.30
N GLU A 3 69.35 -28.16 24.33
CA GLU A 3 68.57 -29.18 25.04
C GLU A 3 67.17 -28.68 25.39
N SER A 4 66.18 -29.28 24.94
CA SER A 4 65.36 -30.39 25.40
C SER A 4 64.47 -30.05 26.59
N GLY A 5 63.19 -30.24 26.44
CA GLY A 5 62.22 -30.18 27.52
C GLY A 5 60.79 -30.43 26.99
N GLY A 6 60.45 -31.72 26.82
CA GLY A 6 59.09 -32.10 26.45
C GLY A 6 58.14 -32.06 27.64
N SER A 7 56.89 -31.78 27.42
CA SER A 7 55.79 -32.11 28.31
C SER A 7 54.58 -32.57 27.51
N ARG A 8 54.24 -33.83 27.82
CA ARG A 8 53.05 -34.56 27.36
C ARG A 8 51.75 -33.80 27.71
N ALA A 9 50.95 -33.49 26.73
CA ALA A 9 49.55 -33.12 26.93
C ALA A 9 48.71 -34.41 27.15
N GLN A 10 48.09 -34.51 28.28
CA GLN A 10 47.08 -35.50 28.61
C GLN A 10 45.86 -35.29 27.75
N ARG A 11 45.43 -36.36 27.10
CA ARG A 11 44.11 -36.47 26.48
C ARG A 11 43.12 -36.76 27.58
N GLU A 12 42.23 -35.85 27.92
CA GLU A 12 41.03 -36.13 28.69
C GLU A 12 40.02 -36.91 27.85
N HIS A 13 39.69 -38.05 28.37
CA HIS A 13 38.73 -39.00 27.86
C HIS A 13 37.33 -38.56 28.29
N ILE A 14 36.46 -38.20 27.33
CA ILE A 14 35.04 -37.94 27.57
C ILE A 14 34.30 -39.27 27.48
N PRO A 15 33.61 -39.71 28.52
CA PRO A 15 32.85 -40.99 28.49
C PRO A 15 31.52 -40.80 27.75
N ASN A 16 31.22 -41.77 26.90
CA ASN A 16 29.96 -41.97 26.21
C ASN A 16 28.88 -42.41 27.20
N PRO A 17 27.73 -41.74 27.35
CA PRO A 17 26.67 -42.26 28.19
C PRO A 17 25.87 -43.33 27.47
N GLY A 18 25.82 -44.47 28.11
CA GLY A 18 25.20 -45.73 27.67
C GLY A 18 23.69 -45.65 27.52
N THR A 19 23.31 -46.55 26.71
CA THR A 19 21.97 -47.12 26.50
C THR A 19 21.18 -47.39 27.78
N GLY A 20 20.02 -46.74 27.92
CA GLY A 20 18.95 -47.11 28.84
C GLY A 20 17.67 -47.40 28.04
N PRO A 21 16.90 -48.42 28.42
CA PRO A 21 15.74 -48.90 27.65
C PRO A 21 14.45 -48.19 28.06
N GLY A 22 13.54 -48.02 27.12
CA GLY A 22 12.14 -47.73 27.37
C GLY A 22 11.59 -46.41 26.88
N ALA A 23 11.35 -46.32 25.59
CA ALA A 23 10.38 -45.36 25.04
C ALA A 23 9.20 -46.16 24.49
N GLU A 24 8.12 -46.16 25.23
CA GLU A 24 6.82 -46.72 24.83
C GLU A 24 6.26 -45.93 23.66
N THR A 25 6.02 -46.61 22.54
CA THR A 25 5.22 -46.16 21.44
C THR A 25 3.72 -46.18 21.79
N PRO A 26 2.91 -45.18 21.45
CA PRO A 26 1.47 -45.24 21.64
C PRO A 26 0.83 -46.26 20.69
N PRO A 27 -0.21 -47.00 21.15
CA PRO A 27 -0.77 -48.15 20.44
C PRO A 27 -1.59 -47.70 19.22
N THR A 28 -1.26 -48.28 18.07
CA THR A 28 -2.11 -48.37 16.90
C THR A 28 -3.28 -49.29 17.15
N LEU A 29 -4.51 -48.81 17.05
CA LEU A 29 -5.73 -49.61 17.09
C LEU A 29 -5.87 -50.43 15.80
N PRO A 30 -6.12 -51.74 15.87
CA PRO A 30 -6.41 -52.56 14.69
C PRO A 30 -7.90 -52.47 14.33
N ALA A 31 -8.15 -52.24 13.04
CA ALA A 31 -9.45 -52.51 12.43
C ALA A 31 -9.63 -54.04 12.33
N GLN A 32 -10.61 -54.60 13.04
CA GLN A 32 -11.44 -55.72 12.53
C GLN A 32 -12.49 -56.18 13.54
N VAL A 33 -13.65 -56.49 13.03
CA VAL A 33 -14.65 -57.49 13.43
C VAL A 33 -15.61 -57.09 14.53
N ILE A 34 -16.82 -56.67 14.10
CA ILE A 34 -18.08 -57.20 14.65
C ILE A 34 -19.00 -57.52 13.49
N ARG A 35 -19.18 -58.83 13.29
CA ARG A 35 -20.31 -59.41 12.54
C ARG A 35 -21.15 -60.24 13.50
N ALA A 36 -22.45 -59.94 13.46
CA ALA A 36 -23.58 -60.78 13.78
C ALA A 36 -23.79 -61.23 15.24
N ALA A 37 -24.87 -60.81 15.83
CA ALA A 37 -26.00 -61.68 16.20
C ALA A 37 -27.08 -60.90 16.96
N GLY A 38 -28.33 -61.19 16.68
CA GLY A 38 -29.47 -61.02 17.61
C GLY A 38 -30.40 -59.86 17.26
N ALA A 39 -31.40 -60.19 16.49
CA ALA A 39 -32.68 -59.47 16.43
C ALA A 39 -33.35 -59.49 17.80
N ASP A 40 -33.96 -58.37 18.22
CA ASP A 40 -35.39 -58.25 18.40
C ASP A 40 -35.72 -56.98 19.20
N THR A 41 -36.58 -56.17 18.60
CA THR A 41 -37.64 -55.37 19.21
C THR A 41 -37.42 -54.67 20.55
N VAL A 42 -37.10 -53.36 20.54
CA VAL A 42 -37.83 -52.35 21.32
C VAL A 42 -37.93 -51.07 20.52
N SER A 43 -39.16 -50.75 20.28
CA SER A 43 -39.76 -49.69 19.51
C SER A 43 -39.39 -48.27 19.94
N GLY A 44 -39.03 -47.40 18.99
CA GLY A 44 -39.89 -46.25 18.67
C GLY A 44 -39.72 -44.95 19.44
N ALA A 45 -38.89 -44.83 20.51
CA ALA A 45 -38.79 -43.54 21.23
C ALA A 45 -37.41 -42.92 21.29
N ALA A 46 -36.31 -43.71 21.10
CA ALA A 46 -34.94 -43.19 21.14
C ALA A 46 -34.47 -42.54 19.82
N GLY A 47 -35.09 -42.83 18.68
CA GLY A 47 -34.71 -42.30 17.37
C GLY A 47 -35.12 -40.82 17.14
N ALA A 48 -36.20 -40.38 17.80
CA ALA A 48 -36.67 -39.01 17.65
C ALA A 48 -35.87 -37.98 18.46
N VAL A 49 -35.35 -38.37 19.63
CA VAL A 49 -34.53 -37.48 20.48
C VAL A 49 -33.13 -37.31 19.89
N GLY A 50 -32.52 -38.39 19.35
CA GLY A 50 -31.18 -38.29 18.72
C GLY A 50 -31.22 -37.52 17.38
N ALA A 51 -32.32 -37.63 16.62
CA ALA A 51 -32.46 -36.82 15.38
C ALA A 51 -32.73 -35.33 15.67
N ALA A 52 -33.45 -35.01 16.76
CA ALA A 52 -33.69 -33.64 17.19
C ALA A 52 -32.39 -32.98 17.76
N GLU A 53 -31.59 -33.73 18.51
CA GLU A 53 -30.29 -33.25 18.98
C GLU A 53 -29.26 -33.09 17.83
N ALA A 54 -29.21 -34.01 16.88
CA ALA A 54 -28.33 -33.89 15.70
C ALA A 54 -28.77 -32.74 14.79
N ALA A 55 -30.08 -32.51 14.59
CA ALA A 55 -30.61 -31.37 13.85
C ALA A 55 -30.37 -30.04 14.60
N GLY A 56 -30.49 -30.03 15.93
CA GLY A 56 -30.14 -28.89 16.77
C GLY A 56 -28.65 -28.53 16.71
N ALA A 57 -27.78 -29.56 16.78
CA ALA A 57 -26.31 -29.37 16.66
C ALA A 57 -25.90 -28.93 15.25
N ALA A 58 -26.51 -29.49 14.19
CA ALA A 58 -26.28 -29.05 12.80
C ALA A 58 -26.80 -27.63 12.56
N GLY A 59 -27.93 -27.25 13.14
CA GLY A 59 -28.49 -25.90 13.09
C GLY A 59 -27.63 -24.86 13.82
N THR A 60 -27.05 -25.22 14.96
CA THR A 60 -26.14 -24.35 15.74
C THR A 60 -24.79 -24.18 15.05
N THR A 61 -24.23 -25.25 14.47
CA THR A 61 -22.99 -25.18 13.68
C THR A 61 -23.18 -24.39 12.39
N ALA A 62 -24.29 -24.58 11.69
CA ALA A 62 -24.62 -23.80 10.48
C ALA A 62 -24.82 -22.31 10.79
N LYS A 63 -25.53 -21.96 11.89
CA LYS A 63 -25.66 -20.58 12.36
C LYS A 63 -24.33 -19.98 12.80
N ALA A 64 -23.49 -20.72 13.52
CA ALA A 64 -22.16 -20.25 13.94
C ALA A 64 -21.25 -20.01 12.72
N THR A 65 -21.25 -20.91 11.74
CA THR A 65 -20.48 -20.77 10.50
C THR A 65 -20.99 -19.59 9.64
N GLN A 66 -22.30 -19.38 9.59
CA GLN A 66 -22.91 -18.26 8.86
C GLN A 66 -22.65 -16.92 9.57
N THR A 67 -22.64 -16.89 10.90
CA THR A 67 -22.29 -15.71 11.70
C THR A 67 -20.81 -15.39 11.55
N ALA A 68 -19.90 -16.37 11.59
CA ALA A 68 -18.48 -16.20 11.37
C ALA A 68 -18.17 -15.68 9.94
N ARG A 69 -18.86 -16.21 8.91
CA ARG A 69 -18.77 -15.71 7.53
C ARG A 69 -19.26 -14.26 7.38
N ARG A 70 -20.38 -13.91 8.03
CA ARG A 70 -20.92 -12.54 8.01
C ARG A 70 -19.97 -11.56 8.72
N THR A 71 -19.40 -11.96 9.85
CA THR A 71 -18.44 -11.14 10.59
C THR A 71 -17.17 -10.93 9.76
N GLY A 72 -16.64 -11.98 9.12
CA GLY A 72 -15.49 -11.87 8.22
C GLY A 72 -15.75 -10.96 7.02
N PHE A 73 -16.91 -11.04 6.38
CA PHE A 73 -17.28 -10.17 5.26
C PHE A 73 -17.40 -8.70 5.68
N LEU A 74 -18.04 -8.40 6.81
CA LEU A 74 -18.16 -7.05 7.34
C LEU A 74 -16.81 -6.44 7.68
N VAL A 75 -15.93 -7.21 8.34
CA VAL A 75 -14.55 -6.76 8.63
C VAL A 75 -13.81 -6.45 7.34
N THR A 76 -13.94 -7.29 6.30
CA THR A 76 -13.31 -7.06 4.98
C THR A 76 -13.84 -5.77 4.35
N MET A 77 -15.14 -5.52 4.37
CA MET A 77 -15.74 -4.31 3.81
C MET A 77 -15.29 -3.05 4.56
N VAL A 78 -15.25 -3.11 5.90
CA VAL A 78 -14.81 -1.98 6.72
C VAL A 78 -13.34 -1.66 6.47
N LEU A 79 -12.45 -2.66 6.58
CA LEU A 79 -11.01 -2.46 6.40
C LEU A 79 -10.67 -2.11 4.95
N GLY A 80 -11.37 -2.69 3.98
CA GLY A 80 -11.26 -2.35 2.57
C GLY A 80 -11.67 -0.91 2.29
N GLY A 81 -12.81 -0.47 2.82
CA GLY A 81 -13.28 0.92 2.72
C GLY A 81 -12.31 1.91 3.34
N LEU A 82 -11.78 1.61 4.53
CA LEU A 82 -10.75 2.43 5.19
C LEU A 82 -9.47 2.54 4.36
N THR A 83 -9.07 1.46 3.68
CA THR A 83 -7.87 1.43 2.85
C THR A 83 -8.09 2.14 1.50
N ALA A 84 -9.33 2.15 0.99
CA ALA A 84 -9.69 2.86 -0.23
C ALA A 84 -9.87 4.37 -0.03
N LEU A 85 -10.16 4.83 1.20
CA LEU A 85 -10.50 6.22 1.48
C LEU A 85 -9.41 7.23 1.04
N PRO A 86 -8.10 7.01 1.29
CA PRO A 86 -7.06 7.92 0.82
C PRO A 86 -6.93 8.01 -0.71
N PRO A 87 -6.88 6.91 -1.49
CA PRO A 87 -6.93 7.02 -2.94
C PRO A 87 -8.21 7.71 -3.44
N LEU A 88 -9.37 7.43 -2.86
CA LEU A 88 -10.60 8.14 -3.20
C LEU A 88 -10.45 9.65 -2.97
N SER A 89 -9.87 10.05 -1.83
CA SER A 89 -9.67 11.47 -1.48
C SER A 89 -8.71 12.20 -2.42
N MET A 90 -7.73 11.48 -2.99
CA MET A 90 -6.77 12.06 -3.92
C MET A 90 -7.31 12.04 -5.36
N ASP A 91 -7.73 10.89 -5.83
CA ASP A 91 -7.91 10.65 -7.26
C ASP A 91 -9.30 11.10 -7.76
N MET A 92 -10.35 11.12 -6.88
CA MET A 92 -11.64 11.72 -7.26
C MET A 92 -11.55 13.23 -7.52
N TYR A 93 -10.59 13.90 -6.87
CA TYR A 93 -10.38 15.33 -6.99
C TYR A 93 -9.61 15.75 -8.25
N LEU A 94 -8.83 14.83 -8.85
CA LEU A 94 -7.96 15.12 -9.99
C LEU A 94 -8.68 15.75 -11.20
N PRO A 95 -9.82 15.21 -11.68
CA PRO A 95 -10.52 15.80 -12.84
C PRO A 95 -11.05 17.21 -12.56
N ALA A 96 -11.11 17.62 -11.30
CA ALA A 96 -11.62 18.94 -10.91
C ALA A 96 -10.53 20.01 -10.75
N LEU A 97 -9.24 19.66 -10.80
CA LEU A 97 -8.14 20.60 -10.53
C LEU A 97 -8.22 21.88 -11.38
N PRO A 98 -8.43 21.81 -12.71
CA PRO A 98 -8.59 23.03 -13.52
C PRO A 98 -9.76 23.89 -13.04
N ALA A 99 -10.93 23.31 -12.81
CA ALA A 99 -12.11 24.04 -12.32
C ALA A 99 -11.89 24.69 -10.93
N VAL A 100 -11.04 24.10 -10.09
CA VAL A 100 -10.64 24.70 -8.80
C VAL A 100 -9.75 25.91 -9.02
N THR A 101 -8.81 25.85 -9.97
CA THR A 101 -7.95 26.95 -10.39
C THR A 101 -8.78 28.16 -10.77
N ASP A 102 -9.74 27.97 -11.67
CA ASP A 102 -10.66 29.02 -12.13
C ASP A 102 -11.53 29.56 -10.97
N SER A 103 -12.16 28.66 -10.22
CA SER A 103 -13.10 29.01 -9.14
C SER A 103 -12.46 29.80 -8.00
N LEU A 104 -11.19 29.47 -7.65
CA LEU A 104 -10.46 30.14 -6.57
C LEU A 104 -9.53 31.24 -7.11
N SER A 105 -9.48 31.46 -8.42
CA SER A 105 -8.60 32.42 -9.09
C SER A 105 -7.14 32.30 -8.60
N ALA A 106 -6.66 31.09 -8.47
CA ALA A 106 -5.34 30.77 -7.95
C ALA A 106 -4.50 30.05 -8.99
N PRO A 107 -3.17 30.30 -9.07
CA PRO A 107 -2.30 29.60 -10.03
C PRO A 107 -2.34 28.09 -9.89
N ALA A 108 -2.15 27.33 -10.98
CA ALA A 108 -2.10 25.86 -10.97
C ALA A 108 -1.11 25.30 -9.94
N ALA A 109 0.07 25.92 -9.81
CA ALA A 109 1.05 25.54 -8.80
C ALA A 109 0.49 25.63 -7.37
N THR A 110 -0.31 26.64 -7.05
CA THR A 110 -0.97 26.77 -5.74
C THR A 110 -2.01 25.69 -5.54
N ILE A 111 -2.80 25.37 -6.56
CA ILE A 111 -3.80 24.30 -6.47
C ILE A 111 -3.16 22.94 -6.36
N GLN A 112 -2.03 22.70 -7.04
CA GLN A 112 -1.24 21.46 -6.88
C GLN A 112 -0.68 21.30 -5.46
N LEU A 113 -0.46 22.39 -4.70
CA LEU A 113 -0.12 22.32 -3.28
C LEU A 113 -1.22 21.67 -2.43
N THR A 114 -2.47 21.64 -2.89
CA THR A 114 -3.55 20.89 -2.19
C THR A 114 -3.29 19.39 -2.21
N LEU A 115 -2.74 18.85 -3.31
CA LEU A 115 -2.31 17.45 -3.41
C LEU A 115 -1.08 17.20 -2.56
N THR A 116 -0.09 18.09 -2.66
CA THR A 116 1.12 18.06 -1.82
C THR A 116 0.78 18.05 -0.34
N ALA A 117 -0.10 18.93 0.11
CA ALA A 117 -0.53 19.02 1.50
C ALA A 117 -1.21 17.73 1.98
N CYS A 118 -2.08 17.15 1.15
CA CYS A 118 -2.74 15.89 1.48
C CYS A 118 -1.72 14.74 1.61
N LEU A 119 -0.75 14.64 0.69
CA LEU A 119 0.33 13.64 0.78
C LEU A 119 1.22 13.84 2.00
N ALA A 120 1.64 15.08 2.25
CA ALA A 120 2.43 15.42 3.44
C ALA A 120 1.67 15.06 4.71
N GLY A 121 0.38 15.36 4.75
CA GLY A 121 -0.52 14.94 5.83
C GLY A 121 -0.54 13.42 6.01
N MET A 122 -0.69 12.66 4.91
CA MET A 122 -0.65 11.19 4.96
C MET A 122 0.69 10.65 5.43
N ALA A 123 1.80 11.24 5.00
CA ALA A 123 3.14 10.86 5.44
C ALA A 123 3.31 11.06 6.96
N LEU A 124 2.95 12.24 7.45
CA LEU A 124 2.99 12.56 8.88
C LEU A 124 2.04 11.68 9.70
N GLY A 125 0.83 11.45 9.19
CA GLY A 125 -0.16 10.60 9.84
C GLY A 125 0.30 9.16 9.99
N GLN A 126 0.99 8.59 9.01
CA GLN A 126 1.55 7.24 9.12
C GLN A 126 2.59 7.11 10.23
N LEU A 127 3.40 8.14 10.47
CA LEU A 127 4.40 8.14 11.54
C LEU A 127 3.78 8.26 12.93
N VAL A 128 2.68 9.01 13.05
CA VAL A 128 2.04 9.31 14.34
C VAL A 128 1.02 8.26 14.74
N VAL A 129 0.16 7.84 13.80
CA VAL A 129 -0.99 6.98 14.08
C VAL A 129 -0.55 5.57 14.48
N GLY A 130 0.53 5.03 13.91
CA GLY A 130 1.05 3.71 14.24
C GLY A 130 1.31 3.57 15.74
N PRO A 131 2.29 4.27 16.29
CA PRO A 131 2.62 4.23 17.73
C PRO A 131 1.45 4.64 18.63
N MET A 132 0.62 5.59 18.21
CA MET A 132 -0.57 6.00 18.95
C MET A 132 -1.58 4.84 19.08
N SER A 133 -1.80 4.08 18.00
CA SER A 133 -2.72 2.95 18.00
C SER A 133 -2.18 1.75 18.78
N ASP A 134 -0.86 1.56 18.85
CA ASP A 134 -0.22 0.53 19.65
C ASP A 134 -0.34 0.83 21.17
N ARG A 135 -0.39 2.11 21.53
CA ARG A 135 -0.50 2.56 22.94
C ARG A 135 -1.96 2.66 23.42
N TRP A 136 -2.85 3.22 22.61
CA TRP A 136 -4.24 3.55 23.04
C TRP A 136 -5.26 2.49 22.60
N GLY A 137 -4.83 1.47 21.84
CA GLY A 137 -5.70 0.52 21.17
C GLY A 137 -6.07 1.00 19.77
N ARG A 138 -6.69 0.13 18.96
CA ARG A 138 -6.98 0.40 17.54
C ARG A 138 -8.18 1.30 17.35
N ARG A 139 -9.25 1.03 18.10
CA ARG A 139 -10.57 1.65 17.88
C ARG A 139 -10.60 3.14 18.15
N LYS A 140 -10.02 3.62 19.26
CA LYS A 140 -10.10 5.05 19.65
C LYS A 140 -9.38 5.95 18.66
N PRO A 141 -8.09 5.71 18.29
CA PRO A 141 -7.39 6.54 17.31
C PRO A 141 -8.03 6.49 15.92
N LEU A 142 -8.58 5.33 15.52
CA LEU A 142 -9.28 5.21 14.25
C LEU A 142 -10.53 6.09 14.21
N LEU A 143 -11.40 6.00 15.22
CA LEU A 143 -12.61 6.84 15.29
C LEU A 143 -12.28 8.33 15.34
N LEU A 144 -11.27 8.72 16.13
CA LEU A 144 -10.81 10.10 16.17
C LEU A 144 -10.33 10.56 14.78
N GLY A 145 -9.47 9.76 14.13
CA GLY A 145 -9.00 10.05 12.79
C GLY A 145 -10.14 10.16 11.77
N MET A 146 -11.11 9.26 11.82
CA MET A 146 -12.27 9.29 10.93
C MET A 146 -13.16 10.53 11.13
N VAL A 147 -13.39 10.94 12.38
CA VAL A 147 -14.15 12.16 12.68
C VAL A 147 -13.40 13.40 12.17
N VAL A 148 -12.09 13.48 12.44
CA VAL A 148 -11.25 14.59 11.93
C VAL A 148 -11.25 14.61 10.41
N TYR A 149 -11.16 13.44 9.76
CA TYR A 149 -11.24 13.30 8.31
C TYR A 149 -12.56 13.86 7.75
N VAL A 150 -13.70 13.49 8.34
CA VAL A 150 -15.03 13.96 7.94
C VAL A 150 -15.13 15.47 8.07
N VAL A 151 -14.72 16.01 9.21
CA VAL A 151 -14.76 17.47 9.46
C VAL A 151 -13.85 18.22 8.49
N ALA A 152 -12.61 17.77 8.31
CA ALA A 152 -11.65 18.39 7.38
C ALA A 152 -12.18 18.35 5.94
N THR A 153 -12.75 17.21 5.52
CA THR A 153 -13.33 17.05 4.17
C THR A 153 -14.55 17.96 3.96
N ALA A 154 -15.42 18.07 4.95
CA ALA A 154 -16.58 18.98 4.88
C ALA A 154 -16.13 20.46 4.77
N ILE A 155 -15.08 20.86 5.49
CA ILE A 155 -14.53 22.21 5.38
C ILE A 155 -13.85 22.42 4.01
N CYS A 156 -13.22 21.41 3.43
CA CYS A 156 -12.71 21.50 2.04
C CYS A 156 -13.85 21.83 1.05
N ALA A 157 -15.04 21.24 1.22
CA ALA A 157 -16.21 21.56 0.37
C ALA A 157 -16.64 23.03 0.48
N LEU A 158 -16.40 23.66 1.62
CA LEU A 158 -16.79 25.05 1.91
C LEU A 158 -15.65 26.05 1.72
N ALA A 159 -14.47 25.62 1.29
CA ALA A 159 -13.28 26.44 1.21
C ALA A 159 -13.48 27.65 0.22
N PRO A 160 -13.35 28.89 0.70
CA PRO A 160 -13.45 30.08 -0.14
C PRO A 160 -12.12 30.48 -0.76
N THR A 161 -10.98 29.98 -0.25
CA THR A 161 -9.63 30.31 -0.73
C THR A 161 -8.76 29.07 -0.88
N ALA A 162 -7.72 29.16 -1.70
CA ALA A 162 -6.77 28.08 -1.92
C ALA A 162 -5.98 27.72 -0.64
N GLU A 163 -5.61 28.71 0.18
CA GLU A 163 -4.86 28.52 1.43
C GLU A 163 -5.65 27.70 2.44
N LEU A 164 -6.95 28.02 2.59
CA LEU A 164 -7.83 27.26 3.48
C LEU A 164 -7.96 25.81 2.98
N LEU A 165 -8.15 25.65 1.67
CA LEU A 165 -8.21 24.32 1.05
C LEU A 165 -6.92 23.54 1.30
N ILE A 166 -5.74 24.14 1.10
CA ILE A 166 -4.43 23.52 1.36
C ILE A 166 -4.33 23.08 2.83
N GLY A 167 -4.68 23.95 3.78
CA GLY A 167 -4.62 23.65 5.21
C GLY A 167 -5.51 22.46 5.61
N PHE A 168 -6.75 22.41 5.12
CA PHE A 168 -7.66 21.32 5.45
C PHE A 168 -7.38 20.05 4.65
N ARG A 169 -6.77 20.13 3.47
CA ARG A 169 -6.22 18.97 2.74
C ARG A 169 -5.06 18.30 3.50
N LEU A 170 -4.18 19.09 4.14
CA LEU A 170 -3.16 18.55 5.04
C LEU A 170 -3.79 17.75 6.20
N LEU A 171 -4.79 18.35 6.85
CA LEU A 171 -5.50 17.72 7.97
C LEU A 171 -6.28 16.47 7.51
N GLN A 172 -6.93 16.52 6.34
CA GLN A 172 -7.62 15.40 5.73
C GLN A 172 -6.66 14.24 5.46
N GLY A 173 -5.47 14.51 4.89
CA GLY A 173 -4.44 13.51 4.65
C GLY A 173 -3.93 12.86 5.94
N LEU A 174 -3.61 13.69 6.95
CA LEU A 174 -3.14 13.22 8.25
C LEU A 174 -4.18 12.30 8.91
N ALA A 175 -5.43 12.68 8.89
CA ALA A 175 -6.53 11.93 9.46
C ALA A 175 -6.83 10.65 8.65
N GLY A 176 -6.79 10.73 7.31
CA GLY A 176 -7.01 9.60 6.41
C GLY A 176 -5.96 8.50 6.55
N ALA A 177 -4.72 8.85 6.93
CA ALA A 177 -3.68 7.87 7.21
C ALA A 177 -4.07 6.88 8.32
N ALA A 178 -4.94 7.28 9.27
CA ALA A 178 -5.43 6.39 10.32
C ALA A 178 -6.15 5.17 9.74
N GLY A 179 -6.92 5.35 8.67
CA GLY A 179 -7.61 4.26 7.98
C GLY A 179 -6.64 3.19 7.49
N ILE A 180 -5.60 3.57 6.75
CA ILE A 180 -4.62 2.63 6.19
C ILE A 180 -3.81 1.93 7.26
N VAL A 181 -3.26 2.71 8.21
CA VAL A 181 -2.33 2.20 9.24
C VAL A 181 -3.06 1.22 10.15
N ILE A 182 -4.23 1.63 10.64
CA ILE A 182 -4.98 0.83 11.61
C ILE A 182 -5.66 -0.36 10.93
N ALA A 183 -6.13 -0.25 9.68
CA ALA A 183 -6.65 -1.40 8.95
C ALA A 183 -5.60 -2.53 8.84
N ARG A 184 -4.34 -2.20 8.51
CA ARG A 184 -3.24 -3.18 8.46
C ARG A 184 -2.93 -3.76 9.84
N ALA A 185 -3.00 -2.95 10.90
CA ALA A 185 -2.78 -3.41 12.26
C ALA A 185 -3.89 -4.37 12.73
N VAL A 186 -5.16 -4.04 12.47
CA VAL A 186 -6.32 -4.89 12.79
C VAL A 186 -6.23 -6.24 12.07
N VAL A 187 -5.80 -6.27 10.80
CA VAL A 187 -5.59 -7.56 10.11
C VAL A 187 -4.56 -8.43 10.82
N ARG A 188 -3.44 -7.83 11.29
CA ARG A 188 -2.42 -8.56 12.05
C ARG A 188 -2.88 -8.99 13.43
N ASP A 189 -3.81 -8.24 14.05
CA ASP A 189 -4.36 -8.57 15.36
C ASP A 189 -5.40 -9.71 15.28
N LEU A 190 -6.08 -9.89 14.14
CA LEU A 190 -7.20 -10.83 13.97
C LEU A 190 -6.86 -12.12 13.20
N TYR A 191 -5.82 -12.09 12.35
CA TYR A 191 -5.52 -13.18 11.43
C TYR A 191 -4.04 -13.53 11.45
N ASP A 192 -3.75 -14.84 11.29
CA ASP A 192 -2.40 -15.38 11.22
C ASP A 192 -2.16 -16.19 9.93
N GLY A 193 -0.90 -16.38 9.58
CA GLY A 193 -0.46 -17.28 8.53
C GLY A 193 -1.13 -17.02 7.17
N VAL A 194 -1.78 -18.04 6.61
CA VAL A 194 -2.38 -18.00 5.26
C VAL A 194 -3.60 -17.09 5.21
N GLU A 195 -4.40 -17.00 6.28
CA GLU A 195 -5.58 -16.13 6.33
C GLU A 195 -5.18 -14.67 6.32
N MET A 196 -4.16 -14.29 7.08
CA MET A 196 -3.58 -12.94 7.06
C MET A 196 -3.10 -12.57 5.65
N ALA A 197 -2.38 -13.48 4.97
CA ALA A 197 -1.90 -13.25 3.61
C ALA A 197 -3.05 -13.04 2.61
N ARG A 198 -4.13 -13.84 2.70
CA ARG A 198 -5.32 -13.68 1.87
C ARG A 198 -6.01 -12.33 2.10
N PHE A 199 -6.09 -11.93 3.37
CA PHE A 199 -6.71 -10.64 3.72
C PHE A 199 -5.91 -9.46 3.17
N PHE A 200 -4.59 -9.47 3.34
CA PHE A 200 -3.72 -8.45 2.75
C PHE A 200 -3.81 -8.41 1.22
N SER A 201 -3.92 -9.57 0.56
CA SER A 201 -4.15 -9.62 -0.89
C SER A 201 -5.46 -8.95 -1.29
N THR A 202 -6.52 -9.12 -0.51
CA THR A 202 -7.81 -8.45 -0.73
C THR A 202 -7.69 -6.93 -0.54
N LEU A 203 -7.02 -6.48 0.52
CA LEU A 203 -6.78 -5.04 0.74
C LEU A 203 -5.93 -4.43 -0.37
N MET A 204 -4.91 -5.14 -0.86
CA MET A 204 -4.11 -4.70 -2.00
C MET A 204 -4.92 -4.62 -3.30
N LEU A 205 -5.83 -5.56 -3.53
CA LEU A 205 -6.75 -5.49 -4.68
C LEU A 205 -7.64 -4.25 -4.60
N ILE A 206 -8.24 -3.98 -3.44
CA ILE A 206 -9.08 -2.80 -3.22
C ILE A 206 -8.26 -1.51 -3.44
N SER A 207 -7.05 -1.43 -2.86
CA SER A 207 -6.16 -0.29 -3.03
C SER A 207 -5.71 -0.09 -4.49
N GLY A 208 -5.59 -1.18 -5.26
CA GLY A 208 -5.25 -1.11 -6.69
C GLY A 208 -6.43 -0.70 -7.58
N VAL A 209 -7.64 -1.10 -7.21
CA VAL A 209 -8.86 -0.75 -7.98
C VAL A 209 -9.34 0.67 -7.68
N ALA A 210 -9.11 1.17 -6.47
CA ALA A 210 -9.55 2.50 -6.05
C ALA A 210 -9.05 3.63 -6.97
N PRO A 211 -7.80 3.71 -7.42
CA PRO A 211 -7.33 4.72 -8.37
C PRO A 211 -7.96 4.64 -9.75
N ILE A 212 -8.52 3.50 -10.15
CA ILE A 212 -9.26 3.36 -11.42
C ILE A 212 -10.65 3.99 -11.27
N ILE A 213 -11.33 3.64 -10.18
CA ILE A 213 -12.73 4.02 -9.97
C ILE A 213 -12.86 5.47 -9.50
N ALA A 214 -11.91 5.95 -8.70
CA ALA A 214 -11.99 7.27 -8.07
C ALA A 214 -12.11 8.43 -9.09
N PRO A 215 -11.25 8.58 -10.11
CA PRO A 215 -11.40 9.66 -11.07
C PRO A 215 -12.67 9.51 -11.91
N LEU A 216 -13.10 8.26 -12.19
CA LEU A 216 -14.37 8.03 -12.93
C LEU A 216 -15.57 8.55 -12.13
N ILE A 217 -15.61 8.26 -10.81
CA ILE A 217 -16.64 8.83 -9.93
C ILE A 217 -16.50 10.35 -9.89
N GLY A 218 -15.28 10.87 -9.71
CA GLY A 218 -15.01 12.32 -9.69
C GLY A 218 -15.49 13.01 -10.97
N GLY A 219 -15.14 12.46 -12.15
CA GLY A 219 -15.60 12.97 -13.44
C GLY A 219 -17.12 12.91 -13.60
N GLN A 220 -17.80 11.89 -13.05
CA GLN A 220 -19.27 11.84 -13.06
C GLN A 220 -19.88 12.87 -12.11
N VAL A 221 -19.34 13.04 -10.91
CA VAL A 221 -19.81 14.07 -9.95
C VAL A 221 -19.70 15.46 -10.59
N MET A 222 -18.62 15.75 -11.31
CA MET A 222 -18.42 17.01 -12.04
C MET A 222 -19.44 17.27 -13.16
N ARG A 223 -20.23 16.27 -13.58
CA ARG A 223 -21.34 16.47 -14.54
C ARG A 223 -22.59 17.08 -13.90
N PHE A 224 -22.76 16.88 -12.61
CA PHE A 224 -23.98 17.26 -11.89
C PHE A 224 -23.76 18.40 -10.89
N THR A 225 -22.48 18.61 -10.50
CA THR A 225 -22.10 19.62 -9.50
C THR A 225 -20.77 20.28 -9.91
N ASP A 226 -20.36 21.29 -9.13
CA ASP A 226 -19.00 21.83 -9.20
C ASP A 226 -18.00 20.93 -8.43
N TRP A 227 -16.73 21.34 -8.36
CA TRP A 227 -15.66 20.63 -7.66
C TRP A 227 -15.94 20.39 -6.15
N ARG A 228 -16.76 21.23 -5.51
CA ARG A 228 -17.16 21.09 -4.11
C ARG A 228 -17.98 19.84 -3.86
N GLY A 229 -18.79 19.44 -4.85
CA GLY A 229 -19.57 18.21 -4.83
C GLY A 229 -18.73 16.95 -4.58
N ILE A 230 -17.49 16.93 -5.04
CA ILE A 230 -16.55 15.82 -4.78
C ILE A 230 -16.28 15.68 -3.28
N PHE A 231 -16.02 16.81 -2.59
CA PHE A 231 -15.79 16.79 -1.15
C PHE A 231 -17.07 16.47 -0.36
N VAL A 232 -18.25 16.86 -0.87
CA VAL A 232 -19.54 16.45 -0.28
C VAL A 232 -19.72 14.94 -0.33
N VAL A 233 -19.45 14.33 -1.50
CA VAL A 233 -19.51 12.87 -1.67
C VAL A 233 -18.51 12.17 -0.75
N LEU A 234 -17.26 12.65 -0.71
CA LEU A 234 -16.22 12.11 0.19
C LEU A 234 -16.60 12.26 1.68
N THR A 235 -17.24 13.37 2.07
CA THR A 235 -17.77 13.56 3.41
C THR A 235 -18.83 12.51 3.72
N GLY A 236 -19.76 12.26 2.81
CA GLY A 236 -20.78 11.22 2.94
C GLY A 236 -20.19 9.82 3.11
N VAL A 237 -19.21 9.47 2.28
CA VAL A 237 -18.46 8.20 2.40
C VAL A 237 -17.74 8.12 3.75
N GLY A 238 -17.08 9.21 4.17
CA GLY A 238 -16.40 9.29 5.46
C GLY A 238 -17.35 9.11 6.63
N VAL A 239 -18.52 9.77 6.63
CA VAL A 239 -19.56 9.61 7.65
C VAL A 239 -20.04 8.16 7.70
N LEU A 240 -20.37 7.57 6.53
CA LEU A 240 -20.82 6.18 6.44
C LEU A 240 -19.79 5.23 7.06
N LEU A 241 -18.53 5.34 6.65
CA LEU A 241 -17.44 4.51 7.19
C LEU A 241 -17.24 4.74 8.69
N THR A 242 -17.34 5.98 9.16
CA THR A 242 -17.23 6.31 10.60
C THR A 242 -18.33 5.61 11.39
N LEU A 243 -19.58 5.65 10.93
CA LEU A 243 -20.72 5.00 11.58
C LEU A 243 -20.57 3.47 11.56
N VAL A 244 -20.08 2.93 10.44
CA VAL A 244 -19.81 1.50 10.31
C VAL A 244 -18.71 1.05 11.27
N VAL A 245 -17.60 1.78 11.35
CA VAL A 245 -16.50 1.52 12.30
C VAL A 245 -17.01 1.63 13.74
N TRP A 246 -17.77 2.67 14.06
CA TRP A 246 -18.31 2.89 15.39
C TRP A 246 -19.23 1.74 15.84
N LYS A 247 -20.07 1.22 14.95
CA LYS A 247 -21.07 0.19 15.26
C LYS A 247 -20.48 -1.22 15.28
N TRP A 248 -19.57 -1.57 14.34
CA TRP A 248 -19.16 -2.95 14.10
C TRP A 248 -17.71 -3.26 14.42
N LEU A 249 -16.80 -2.27 14.43
CA LEU A 249 -15.42 -2.55 14.76
C LEU A 249 -15.20 -2.48 16.27
N HIS A 250 -14.95 -3.65 16.88
CA HIS A 250 -14.58 -3.75 18.29
C HIS A 250 -13.07 -3.52 18.46
N GLU A 251 -12.64 -3.27 19.71
CA GLU A 251 -11.21 -3.16 20.00
C GLU A 251 -10.52 -4.51 19.76
N THR A 252 -9.46 -4.50 18.96
CA THR A 252 -8.71 -5.70 18.60
C THR A 252 -7.41 -5.86 19.38
N LEU A 253 -6.92 -4.80 20.06
CA LEU A 253 -5.72 -4.82 20.86
C LEU A 253 -6.06 -4.78 22.37
N PRO A 254 -6.02 -5.95 23.08
CA PRO A 254 -6.32 -6.01 24.51
C PRO A 254 -5.35 -5.12 25.32
N PRO A 255 -5.77 -4.58 26.47
CA PRO A 255 -4.93 -3.71 27.30
C PRO A 255 -3.57 -4.31 27.67
N GLY A 256 -3.52 -5.63 27.93
CA GLY A 256 -2.30 -6.34 28.27
C GLY A 256 -1.29 -6.53 27.13
N SER A 257 -1.73 -6.35 25.88
CA SER A 257 -0.88 -6.48 24.67
C SER A 257 -0.44 -5.11 24.10
N ARG A 258 -0.78 -4.02 24.77
CA ARG A 258 -0.41 -2.67 24.35
C ARG A 258 1.05 -2.42 24.65
N HIS A 259 1.80 -2.02 23.62
CA HIS A 259 3.23 -1.75 23.77
C HIS A 259 3.46 -0.40 24.45
N THR A 260 4.31 -0.41 25.46
CA THR A 260 4.85 0.81 26.11
C THR A 260 6.08 1.36 25.39
N GLY A 261 6.56 0.67 24.33
CA GLY A 261 7.69 1.09 23.51
C GLY A 261 7.43 2.46 22.86
N GLY A 262 8.28 3.44 23.18
CA GLY A 262 8.06 4.81 22.80
C GLY A 262 8.38 5.07 21.31
N VAL A 263 7.89 6.20 20.81
CA VAL A 263 8.26 6.79 19.51
C VAL A 263 9.77 6.85 19.33
N THR A 264 10.54 7.01 20.42
CA THR A 264 11.98 7.02 20.45
C THR A 264 12.63 5.73 19.97
N ASP A 265 12.09 4.57 20.29
CA ASP A 265 12.63 3.27 19.86
C ASP A 265 12.33 3.02 18.37
N ALA A 266 11.15 3.43 17.90
CA ALA A 266 10.83 3.42 16.48
C ALA A 266 11.77 4.34 15.68
N LEU A 267 12.02 5.56 16.17
CA LEU A 267 12.94 6.50 15.54
C LEU A 267 14.39 5.98 15.55
N ARG A 268 14.83 5.34 16.62
CA ARG A 268 16.17 4.72 16.69
C ARG A 268 16.29 3.60 15.65
N THR A 269 15.28 2.74 15.53
CA THR A 269 15.23 1.68 14.51
C THR A 269 15.26 2.26 13.10
N MET A 270 14.45 3.30 12.83
CA MET A 270 14.42 3.99 11.55
C MET A 270 15.79 4.61 11.21
N ARG A 271 16.45 5.24 12.17
CA ARG A 271 17.81 5.78 11.97
C ARG A 271 18.83 4.68 11.66
N GLY A 272 18.72 3.51 12.29
CA GLY A 272 19.55 2.35 11.97
C GLY A 272 19.34 1.85 10.54
N LEU A 273 18.08 1.80 10.09
CA LEU A 273 17.73 1.42 8.71
C LEU A 273 18.28 2.41 7.67
N LEU A 274 18.23 3.71 7.96
CA LEU A 274 18.78 4.75 7.08
C LEU A 274 20.33 4.68 6.98
N ALA A 275 21.00 4.08 7.95
CA ALA A 275 22.44 3.83 7.89
C ALA A 275 22.79 2.68 6.92
N ASP A 276 21.87 1.75 6.62
CA ASP A 276 22.09 0.76 5.56
C ASP A 276 21.98 1.42 4.18
N ARG A 277 23.16 1.61 3.56
CA ARG A 277 23.28 2.23 2.23
C ARG A 277 22.35 1.59 1.18
N VAL A 278 22.17 0.28 1.25
CA VAL A 278 21.43 -0.45 0.24
C VAL A 278 19.93 -0.32 0.46
N PHE A 279 19.48 -0.40 1.72
CA PHE A 279 18.09 -0.11 2.07
C PHE A 279 17.73 1.32 1.66
N THR A 280 18.56 2.29 2.04
CA THR A 280 18.40 3.71 1.67
C THR A 280 18.42 3.90 0.16
N GLY A 281 19.28 3.17 -0.55
CA GLY A 281 19.31 3.17 -2.01
C GLY A 281 17.99 2.73 -2.65
N TYR A 282 17.40 1.62 -2.21
CA TYR A 282 16.08 1.19 -2.71
C TYR A 282 14.96 2.13 -2.25
N MET A 283 15.03 2.65 -1.04
CA MET A 283 14.05 3.62 -0.52
C MET A 283 14.02 4.89 -1.38
N ILE A 284 15.17 5.48 -1.69
CA ILE A 284 15.27 6.68 -2.52
C ILE A 284 14.88 6.36 -3.98
N THR A 285 15.33 5.22 -4.53
CA THR A 285 14.92 4.78 -5.88
C THR A 285 13.40 4.67 -5.99
N GLY A 286 12.75 4.03 -5.01
CA GLY A 286 11.29 3.91 -4.96
C GLY A 286 10.58 5.24 -4.77
N GLY A 287 11.13 6.12 -3.93
CA GLY A 287 10.61 7.47 -3.72
C GLY A 287 10.70 8.33 -4.98
N LEU A 288 11.81 8.27 -5.72
CA LEU A 288 11.98 8.99 -7.00
C LEU A 288 11.07 8.40 -8.10
N ALA A 289 10.90 7.08 -8.16
CA ALA A 289 9.90 6.48 -9.03
C ALA A 289 8.48 6.94 -8.67
N PHE A 290 8.17 7.04 -7.37
CA PHE A 290 6.89 7.62 -6.93
C PHE A 290 6.75 9.09 -7.30
N ALA A 291 7.84 9.87 -7.31
CA ALA A 291 7.83 11.26 -7.80
C ALA A 291 7.49 11.35 -9.28
N VAL A 292 7.99 10.44 -10.12
CA VAL A 292 7.60 10.35 -11.55
C VAL A 292 6.09 10.10 -11.68
N LEU A 293 5.55 9.15 -10.90
CA LEU A 293 4.11 8.89 -10.82
C LEU A 293 3.35 10.14 -10.38
N PHE A 294 3.85 10.82 -9.34
CA PHE A 294 3.13 11.94 -8.76
C PHE A 294 3.20 13.21 -9.62
N ALA A 295 4.29 13.40 -10.38
CA ALA A 295 4.36 14.42 -11.41
C ALA A 295 3.27 14.21 -12.49
N TYR A 296 3.04 12.95 -12.90
CA TYR A 296 1.90 12.62 -13.76
C TYR A 296 0.56 12.95 -13.09
N ILE A 297 0.33 12.46 -11.86
CA ILE A 297 -0.95 12.67 -11.14
C ILE A 297 -1.27 14.15 -11.01
N SER A 298 -0.29 14.98 -10.69
CA SER A 298 -0.46 16.41 -10.41
C SER A 298 -0.65 17.25 -11.66
N ALA A 299 0.04 16.93 -12.77
CA ALA A 299 0.03 17.74 -13.99
C ALA A 299 -0.96 17.25 -15.05
N SER A 300 -1.24 15.93 -15.11
CA SER A 300 -2.04 15.37 -16.20
C SER A 300 -3.46 15.95 -16.31
N PRO A 301 -4.17 16.38 -15.23
CA PRO A 301 -5.44 17.05 -15.38
C PRO A 301 -5.34 18.34 -16.23
N PHE A 302 -4.34 19.17 -15.97
CA PHE A 302 -4.08 20.41 -16.72
C PHE A 302 -3.63 20.08 -18.15
N VAL A 303 -2.68 19.17 -18.32
CA VAL A 303 -2.20 18.78 -19.66
C VAL A 303 -3.34 18.26 -20.52
N VAL A 304 -4.16 17.36 -20.01
CA VAL A 304 -5.23 16.73 -20.81
C VAL A 304 -6.41 17.68 -21.04
N GLN A 305 -6.79 18.47 -20.04
CA GLN A 305 -7.99 19.31 -20.11
C GLN A 305 -7.68 20.70 -20.67
N GLU A 306 -6.65 21.42 -20.20
CA GLU A 306 -6.35 22.78 -20.63
C GLU A 306 -5.56 22.82 -21.95
N ILE A 307 -4.45 22.05 -22.04
CA ILE A 307 -3.59 22.07 -23.23
C ILE A 307 -4.25 21.36 -24.41
N TYR A 308 -4.87 20.19 -24.18
CA TYR A 308 -5.51 19.40 -25.26
C TYR A 308 -7.03 19.56 -25.33
N GLY A 309 -7.65 20.39 -24.50
CA GLY A 309 -9.08 20.71 -24.54
C GLY A 309 -10.01 19.51 -24.26
N ALA A 310 -9.53 18.47 -23.60
CA ALA A 310 -10.33 17.28 -23.33
C ALA A 310 -11.27 17.49 -22.13
N SER A 311 -12.41 16.80 -22.12
CA SER A 311 -13.35 16.86 -20.99
C SER A 311 -12.80 16.18 -19.74
N PRO A 312 -13.30 16.55 -18.53
CA PRO A 312 -12.98 15.85 -17.27
C PRO A 312 -13.26 14.35 -17.33
N GLN A 313 -14.26 13.93 -18.12
CA GLN A 313 -14.62 12.52 -18.33
C GLN A 313 -13.57 11.81 -19.18
N THR A 314 -13.08 12.45 -20.24
CA THR A 314 -11.99 11.93 -21.09
C THR A 314 -10.71 11.77 -20.28
N PHE A 315 -10.36 12.78 -19.45
CA PHE A 315 -9.25 12.68 -18.51
C PHE A 315 -9.42 11.47 -17.58
N SER A 316 -10.60 11.30 -16.98
CA SER A 316 -10.90 10.20 -16.05
C SER A 316 -10.75 8.83 -16.72
N LEU A 317 -11.18 8.69 -17.98
CA LEU A 317 -11.01 7.44 -18.75
C LEU A 317 -9.53 7.15 -19.05
N LEU A 318 -8.75 8.16 -19.46
CA LEU A 318 -7.31 8.02 -19.71
C LEU A 318 -6.57 7.66 -18.43
N PHE A 319 -6.90 8.30 -17.31
CA PHE A 319 -6.32 7.99 -16.00
C PHE A 319 -6.66 6.56 -15.55
N GLY A 320 -7.91 6.14 -15.75
CA GLY A 320 -8.34 4.77 -15.48
C GLY A 320 -7.59 3.75 -16.35
N LEU A 321 -7.40 4.03 -17.64
CA LEU A 321 -6.63 3.18 -18.55
C LEU A 321 -5.17 3.05 -18.10
N ASN A 322 -4.52 4.15 -17.71
CA ASN A 322 -3.16 4.15 -17.17
C ASN A 322 -3.05 3.32 -15.88
N SER A 323 -4.04 3.42 -15.01
CA SER A 323 -4.11 2.62 -13.77
C SER A 323 -4.29 1.12 -14.07
N ILE A 324 -5.09 0.77 -15.08
CA ILE A 324 -5.22 -0.62 -15.56
C ILE A 324 -3.88 -1.13 -16.08
N GLY A 325 -3.14 -0.34 -16.87
CA GLY A 325 -1.80 -0.67 -17.37
C GLY A 325 -0.83 -0.96 -16.22
N LEU A 326 -0.78 -0.08 -15.23
CA LEU A 326 0.04 -0.24 -14.02
C LEU A 326 -0.27 -1.55 -13.29
N ILE A 327 -1.55 -1.85 -13.06
CA ILE A 327 -1.98 -3.06 -12.35
C ILE A 327 -1.69 -4.31 -13.18
N ALA A 328 -2.03 -4.31 -14.47
CA ALA A 328 -1.83 -5.46 -15.36
C ALA A 328 -0.35 -5.83 -15.46
N VAL A 329 0.52 -4.85 -15.69
CA VAL A 329 1.96 -5.06 -15.73
C VAL A 329 2.52 -5.47 -14.37
N GLY A 330 1.99 -4.92 -13.27
CA GLY A 330 2.31 -5.37 -11.91
C GLY A 330 1.95 -6.84 -11.66
N GLN A 331 0.80 -7.30 -12.16
CA GLN A 331 0.40 -8.72 -12.08
C GLN A 331 1.29 -9.62 -12.96
N ILE A 332 1.63 -9.16 -14.15
CA ILE A 332 2.58 -9.85 -15.05
C ILE A 332 3.94 -9.98 -14.36
N ASN A 333 4.43 -8.88 -13.76
CA ASN A 333 5.67 -8.90 -13.00
C ASN A 333 5.63 -9.95 -11.87
N GLY A 334 4.59 -9.92 -11.03
CA GLY A 334 4.47 -10.84 -9.91
C GLY A 334 4.35 -12.32 -10.31
N LYS A 335 3.63 -12.62 -11.40
CA LYS A 335 3.36 -14.00 -11.83
C LYS A 335 4.41 -14.59 -12.78
N LEU A 336 5.02 -13.75 -13.63
CA LEU A 336 5.89 -14.23 -14.72
C LEU A 336 7.36 -13.85 -14.56
N LEU A 337 7.68 -12.70 -13.96
CA LEU A 337 9.04 -12.20 -13.87
C LEU A 337 9.71 -12.56 -12.53
N VAL A 338 8.98 -12.39 -11.43
CA VAL A 338 9.47 -12.74 -10.09
C VAL A 338 9.64 -14.25 -9.98
N GLY A 339 10.84 -14.69 -9.52
CA GLY A 339 11.21 -16.10 -9.43
C GLY A 339 11.85 -16.68 -10.70
N ARG A 340 11.63 -16.08 -11.89
CA ARG A 340 12.32 -16.46 -13.13
C ARG A 340 13.57 -15.63 -13.38
N PHE A 341 13.55 -14.38 -13.00
CA PHE A 341 14.65 -13.44 -13.18
C PHE A 341 15.05 -12.82 -11.83
N ARG A 342 16.31 -12.41 -11.74
CA ARG A 342 16.79 -11.67 -10.57
C ARG A 342 16.03 -10.34 -10.45
N LEU A 343 15.52 -10.04 -9.26
CA LEU A 343 14.72 -8.84 -9.00
C LEU A 343 15.44 -7.55 -9.42
N ASP A 344 16.77 -7.48 -9.26
CA ASP A 344 17.58 -6.33 -9.69
C ASP A 344 17.55 -6.12 -11.21
N LYS A 345 17.56 -7.21 -12.01
CA LYS A 345 17.46 -7.12 -13.48
C LYS A 345 16.08 -6.65 -13.90
N VAL A 346 15.04 -7.18 -13.25
CA VAL A 346 13.64 -6.79 -13.50
C VAL A 346 13.42 -5.32 -13.14
N LEU A 347 13.93 -4.89 -11.98
CA LEU A 347 13.89 -3.49 -11.56
C LEU A 347 14.63 -2.58 -12.54
N GLY A 348 15.86 -2.96 -12.93
CA GLY A 348 16.66 -2.22 -13.90
C GLY A 348 15.96 -2.05 -15.24
N PHE A 349 15.31 -3.11 -15.75
CA PHE A 349 14.50 -3.06 -16.95
C PHE A 349 13.31 -2.08 -16.80
N GLY A 350 12.56 -2.18 -15.70
CA GLY A 350 11.45 -1.27 -15.42
C GLY A 350 11.89 0.20 -15.37
N LEU A 351 13.00 0.50 -14.69
CA LEU A 351 13.57 1.84 -14.62
C LEU A 351 14.05 2.35 -15.99
N ALA A 352 14.64 1.48 -16.82
CA ALA A 352 15.05 1.85 -18.18
C ALA A 352 13.84 2.23 -19.05
N VAL A 353 12.74 1.45 -18.98
CA VAL A 353 11.51 1.77 -19.71
C VAL A 353 10.92 3.10 -19.23
N ILE A 354 10.95 3.38 -17.90
CA ILE A 354 10.48 4.66 -17.36
C ILE A 354 11.31 5.83 -17.91
N VAL A 355 12.65 5.72 -17.95
CA VAL A 355 13.53 6.76 -18.50
C VAL A 355 13.23 6.98 -19.98
N LEU A 356 13.12 5.91 -20.77
CA LEU A 356 12.85 6.01 -22.22
C LEU A 356 11.49 6.64 -22.50
N ALA A 357 10.45 6.25 -21.77
CA ALA A 357 9.11 6.81 -21.89
C ALA A 357 9.08 8.30 -21.48
N ALA A 358 9.75 8.67 -20.38
CA ALA A 358 9.86 10.05 -19.93
C ALA A 358 10.62 10.91 -20.93
N LEU A 359 11.73 10.41 -21.52
CA LEU A 359 12.46 11.10 -22.58
C LEU A 359 11.62 11.27 -23.86
N ALA A 360 10.88 10.24 -24.26
CA ALA A 360 9.98 10.34 -25.39
C ALA A 360 8.91 11.42 -25.17
N LEU A 361 8.29 11.44 -23.96
CA LEU A 361 7.33 12.48 -23.58
C LEU A 361 7.97 13.88 -23.61
N LEU A 362 9.21 14.03 -23.12
CA LEU A 362 9.92 15.31 -23.15
C LEU A 362 10.17 15.77 -24.60
N LEU A 363 10.62 14.87 -25.48
CA LEU A 363 10.84 15.21 -26.89
C LEU A 363 9.54 15.60 -27.62
N MET A 364 8.42 14.91 -27.28
CA MET A 364 7.10 15.25 -27.80
C MET A 364 6.65 16.65 -27.32
N THR A 365 6.81 16.95 -26.03
CA THR A 365 6.41 18.26 -25.46
C THR A 365 7.31 19.41 -25.90
N LEU A 366 8.55 19.14 -26.25
CA LEU A 366 9.48 20.12 -26.87
C LEU A 366 9.20 20.38 -28.37
N GLY A 367 8.25 19.66 -28.96
CA GLY A 367 7.92 19.85 -30.37
C GLY A 367 8.93 19.28 -31.36
N VAL A 368 9.84 18.39 -30.92
CA VAL A 368 10.85 17.77 -31.82
C VAL A 368 10.19 17.00 -32.97
N PHE A 369 8.98 16.48 -32.75
CA PHE A 369 8.18 15.76 -33.74
C PHE A 369 7.06 16.64 -34.37
N GLY A 370 7.14 17.97 -34.20
CA GLY A 370 6.06 18.88 -34.55
C GLY A 370 4.97 18.96 -33.50
N GLU A 371 3.81 19.51 -33.86
CA GLU A 371 2.65 19.55 -32.95
C GLU A 371 2.08 18.14 -32.76
N VAL A 372 2.22 17.63 -31.53
CA VAL A 372 1.79 16.27 -31.16
C VAL A 372 0.43 16.35 -30.47
N GLY A 373 -0.56 15.62 -31.00
CA GLY A 373 -1.90 15.57 -30.42
C GLY A 373 -1.95 14.77 -29.11
N LEU A 374 -3.15 14.71 -28.50
CA LEU A 374 -3.39 14.02 -27.24
C LEU A 374 -3.03 12.52 -27.26
N VAL A 375 -3.30 11.81 -28.37
CA VAL A 375 -3.16 10.35 -28.45
C VAL A 375 -1.71 9.87 -28.25
N PRO A 376 -0.67 10.42 -28.92
CA PRO A 376 0.71 10.04 -28.65
C PRO A 376 1.17 10.35 -27.23
N ILE A 377 0.76 11.48 -26.66
CA ILE A 377 1.05 11.84 -25.27
C ILE A 377 0.40 10.83 -24.30
N ALA A 378 -0.87 10.50 -24.51
CA ALA A 378 -1.57 9.51 -23.72
C ALA A 378 -0.92 8.12 -23.81
N ALA A 379 -0.45 7.73 -25.02
CA ALA A 379 0.29 6.47 -25.21
C ALA A 379 1.64 6.49 -24.45
N GLY A 380 2.40 7.58 -24.50
CA GLY A 380 3.64 7.74 -23.74
C GLY A 380 3.40 7.65 -22.22
N LEU A 381 2.37 8.32 -21.73
CA LEU A 381 1.95 8.25 -20.32
C LEU A 381 1.51 6.83 -19.94
N PHE A 382 0.79 6.13 -20.81
CA PHE A 382 0.38 4.74 -20.58
C PHE A 382 1.60 3.80 -20.41
N VAL A 383 2.59 3.92 -21.29
CA VAL A 383 3.83 3.12 -21.20
C VAL A 383 4.58 3.45 -19.92
N LEU A 384 4.72 4.74 -19.59
CA LEU A 384 5.41 5.19 -18.37
C LEU A 384 4.71 4.65 -17.11
N MET A 385 3.38 4.80 -17.03
CA MET A 385 2.59 4.30 -15.88
C MET A 385 2.61 2.78 -15.77
N SER A 386 2.53 2.08 -16.89
CA SER A 386 2.62 0.61 -16.92
C SER A 386 3.96 0.11 -16.39
N ALA A 387 5.07 0.78 -16.73
CA ALA A 387 6.41 0.42 -16.25
C ALA A 387 6.57 0.60 -14.72
N MET A 388 5.77 1.48 -14.10
CA MET A 388 5.71 1.61 -12.63
C MET A 388 5.23 0.32 -11.96
N GLY A 389 4.39 -0.48 -12.63
CA GLY A 389 3.94 -1.79 -12.17
C GLY A 389 5.09 -2.79 -12.00
N VAL A 390 6.23 -2.57 -12.67
CA VAL A 390 7.47 -3.33 -12.43
C VAL A 390 8.33 -2.66 -11.38
N ALA A 391 8.57 -1.36 -11.48
CA ALA A 391 9.55 -0.67 -10.64
C ALA A 391 9.16 -0.64 -9.16
N MET A 392 7.94 -0.21 -8.82
CA MET A 392 7.53 0.01 -7.43
C MET A 392 7.49 -1.28 -6.57
N PRO A 393 6.85 -2.39 -7.01
CA PRO A 393 6.82 -3.59 -6.17
C PRO A 393 8.21 -4.21 -5.99
N ASN A 394 9.07 -4.20 -7.02
CA ASN A 394 10.41 -4.77 -6.92
C ASN A 394 11.33 -3.92 -6.01
N THR A 395 11.20 -2.60 -6.04
CA THR A 395 11.94 -1.70 -5.14
C THR A 395 11.55 -1.94 -3.69
N ASN A 396 10.25 -2.01 -3.39
CA ASN A 396 9.74 -2.29 -2.05
C ASN A 396 10.14 -3.69 -1.57
N ALA A 397 10.06 -4.70 -2.43
CA ALA A 397 10.46 -6.07 -2.09
C ALA A 397 11.93 -6.15 -1.73
N GLN A 398 12.82 -5.56 -2.55
CA GLN A 398 14.27 -5.53 -2.31
C GLN A 398 14.64 -4.80 -1.01
N ALA A 399 13.97 -3.68 -0.70
CA ALA A 399 14.16 -2.98 0.55
C ALA A 399 13.73 -3.82 1.76
N LEU A 400 12.53 -4.43 1.72
CA LEU A 400 11.97 -5.20 2.83
C LEU A 400 12.68 -6.54 3.07
N MET A 401 13.19 -7.18 2.03
CA MET A 401 13.95 -8.43 2.17
C MET A 401 15.21 -8.27 3.05
N ARG A 402 15.75 -7.05 3.17
CA ARG A 402 16.92 -6.73 3.98
C ARG A 402 16.59 -6.43 5.44
N THR A 403 15.34 -6.18 5.76
CA THR A 403 14.93 -5.62 7.06
C THR A 403 13.96 -6.54 7.82
N LYS A 404 14.21 -7.87 7.77
CA LYS A 404 13.33 -8.89 8.39
C LYS A 404 13.03 -8.61 9.88
N HIS A 405 13.99 -8.03 10.61
CA HIS A 405 13.85 -7.73 12.05
C HIS A 405 13.08 -6.43 12.34
N ALA A 406 12.88 -5.56 11.34
CA ALA A 406 12.28 -4.25 11.51
C ALA A 406 11.29 -3.92 10.37
N ALA A 407 10.58 -4.92 9.85
CA ALA A 407 9.72 -4.80 8.68
C ALA A 407 8.63 -3.72 8.82
N GLY A 408 8.10 -3.49 10.02
CA GLY A 408 7.15 -2.43 10.30
C GLY A 408 7.75 -1.02 10.13
N SER A 409 8.89 -0.76 10.76
CA SER A 409 9.62 0.52 10.63
C SER A 409 10.14 0.75 9.21
N ALA A 410 10.60 -0.30 8.53
CA ALA A 410 11.02 -0.25 7.14
C ALA A 410 9.85 0.11 6.20
N SER A 411 8.70 -0.52 6.37
CA SER A 411 7.49 -0.22 5.58
C SER A 411 7.00 1.22 5.81
N ALA A 412 7.05 1.70 7.06
CA ALA A 412 6.71 3.09 7.38
C ALA A 412 7.67 4.09 6.71
N LEU A 413 8.99 3.82 6.74
CA LEU A 413 9.98 4.65 6.06
C LEU A 413 9.77 4.67 4.55
N LEU A 414 9.53 3.52 3.92
CA LEU A 414 9.27 3.42 2.48
C LEU A 414 8.01 4.21 2.08
N GLY A 415 6.93 4.09 2.83
CA GLY A 415 5.70 4.84 2.57
C GLY A 415 5.87 6.34 2.78
N THR A 416 6.44 6.74 3.91
CA THR A 416 6.67 8.16 4.25
C THR A 416 7.62 8.82 3.27
N SER A 417 8.75 8.17 2.91
CA SER A 417 9.72 8.73 1.95
C SER A 417 9.10 8.88 0.56
N SER A 418 8.33 7.91 0.10
CA SER A 418 7.62 7.99 -1.19
C SER A 418 6.67 9.18 -1.22
N PHE A 419 5.84 9.33 -0.20
CA PHE A 419 4.89 10.44 -0.14
C PHE A 419 5.58 11.80 0.01
N LEU A 420 6.68 11.88 0.78
CA LEU A 420 7.43 13.12 0.93
C LEU A 420 8.12 13.54 -0.37
N ILE A 421 8.77 12.62 -1.08
CA ILE A 421 9.42 12.90 -2.35
C ILE A 421 8.37 13.25 -3.43
N GLY A 422 7.23 12.54 -3.46
CA GLY A 422 6.10 12.87 -4.33
C GLY A 422 5.50 14.25 -4.03
N ALA A 423 5.38 14.60 -2.74
CA ALA A 423 4.88 15.91 -2.31
C ALA A 423 5.79 17.06 -2.78
N ILE A 424 7.11 16.84 -2.81
CA ILE A 424 8.07 17.83 -3.34
C ILE A 424 7.96 17.94 -4.87
N ALA A 425 7.74 16.83 -5.57
CA ALA A 425 7.64 16.82 -7.03
C ALA A 425 6.37 17.51 -7.55
N SER A 426 5.26 17.45 -6.79
CA SER A 426 3.95 17.97 -7.21
C SER A 426 3.96 19.46 -7.61
N PRO A 427 4.42 20.41 -6.78
CA PRO A 427 4.37 21.82 -7.16
C PRO A 427 5.38 22.18 -8.26
N LEU A 428 6.44 21.38 -8.46
CA LEU A 428 7.45 21.64 -9.48
C LEU A 428 6.88 21.56 -10.90
N VAL A 429 5.84 20.76 -11.13
CA VAL A 429 5.23 20.62 -12.44
C VAL A 429 4.31 21.80 -12.82
N GLY A 430 3.88 22.62 -11.85
CA GLY A 430 3.05 23.81 -12.07
C GLY A 430 3.82 25.13 -12.16
N ILE A 431 5.16 25.11 -12.00
CA ILE A 431 5.97 26.35 -11.93
C ILE A 431 5.88 27.19 -13.22
N ALA A 432 5.76 26.55 -14.39
CA ALA A 432 5.68 27.26 -15.67
C ALA A 432 4.23 27.57 -16.14
N GLY A 433 3.24 27.44 -15.26
CA GLY A 433 1.84 27.69 -15.58
C GLY A 433 1.13 26.47 -16.16
N GLU A 434 -0.01 26.72 -16.80
CA GLU A 434 -0.93 25.71 -17.32
C GLU A 434 -0.78 25.48 -18.84
N ASP A 435 -0.04 26.36 -19.52
CA ASP A 435 0.04 26.41 -20.97
C ASP A 435 1.03 25.42 -21.59
N THR A 436 1.80 24.70 -20.76
CA THR A 436 2.85 23.80 -21.25
C THR A 436 2.98 22.52 -20.42
N ALA A 437 3.14 21.40 -21.13
CA ALA A 437 3.43 20.09 -20.51
C ALA A 437 4.94 19.86 -20.23
N ILE A 438 5.80 20.79 -20.62
CA ILE A 438 7.27 20.66 -20.48
C ILE A 438 7.69 20.41 -19.01
N PRO A 439 7.20 21.17 -18.00
CA PRO A 439 7.63 20.95 -16.61
C PRO A 439 7.33 19.54 -16.10
N MET A 440 6.16 19.00 -16.47
CA MET A 440 5.80 17.61 -16.14
C MET A 440 6.84 16.63 -16.71
N ALA A 441 7.14 16.75 -18.00
CA ALA A 441 8.08 15.85 -18.67
C ALA A 441 9.51 16.01 -18.13
N VAL A 442 9.97 17.23 -17.84
CA VAL A 442 11.28 17.52 -17.23
C VAL A 442 11.40 16.87 -15.84
N VAL A 443 10.41 17.09 -14.97
CA VAL A 443 10.39 16.49 -13.63
C VAL A 443 10.41 14.95 -13.71
N GLN A 444 9.64 14.37 -14.64
CA GLN A 444 9.63 12.94 -14.89
C GLN A 444 11.01 12.42 -15.32
N VAL A 445 11.67 13.07 -16.27
CA VAL A 445 13.02 12.70 -16.72
C VAL A 445 14.05 12.81 -15.60
N VAL A 446 14.08 13.96 -14.91
CA VAL A 446 15.03 14.21 -13.81
C VAL A 446 14.88 13.16 -12.72
N CYS A 447 13.64 12.90 -12.25
CA CYS A 447 13.38 11.92 -11.22
C CYS A 447 13.68 10.48 -11.69
N ALA A 448 13.36 10.13 -12.94
CA ALA A 448 13.65 8.80 -13.51
C ALA A 448 15.16 8.56 -13.64
N VAL A 449 15.92 9.52 -14.15
CA VAL A 449 17.39 9.43 -14.25
C VAL A 449 18.02 9.39 -12.87
N ALA A 450 17.57 10.21 -11.91
CA ALA A 450 18.03 10.18 -10.53
C ALA A 450 17.71 8.82 -9.86
N ALA A 451 16.56 8.22 -10.13
CA ALA A 451 16.20 6.88 -9.64
C ALA A 451 17.18 5.81 -10.15
N VAL A 452 17.51 5.85 -11.45
CA VAL A 452 18.55 4.97 -12.04
C VAL A 452 19.91 5.24 -11.39
N GLY A 453 20.31 6.50 -11.23
CA GLY A 453 21.56 6.89 -10.56
C GLY A 453 21.66 6.35 -9.13
N CYS A 454 20.59 6.46 -8.34
CA CYS A 454 20.53 5.91 -6.98
C CYS A 454 20.57 4.37 -6.99
N PHE A 455 19.83 3.72 -7.89
CA PHE A 455 19.83 2.27 -8.04
C PHE A 455 21.25 1.77 -8.39
N LEU A 456 21.89 2.36 -9.36
CA LEU A 456 23.24 1.97 -9.76
C LEU A 456 24.29 2.36 -8.71
N GLY A 457 24.27 3.56 -8.17
CA GLY A 457 25.27 4.12 -7.25
C GLY A 457 25.19 3.52 -5.85
N LEU A 458 24.00 3.47 -5.25
CA LEU A 458 23.80 3.03 -3.87
C LEU A 458 23.54 1.53 -3.76
N CYS A 459 22.70 0.96 -4.61
CA CYS A 459 22.35 -0.46 -4.54
C CYS A 459 23.43 -1.37 -5.16
N ARG A 460 24.20 -0.93 -6.14
CA ARG A 460 25.30 -1.65 -6.81
C ARG A 460 24.93 -3.09 -7.18
N PRO A 461 23.90 -3.32 -8.00
CA PRO A 461 23.35 -4.66 -8.27
C PRO A 461 24.39 -5.62 -8.88
N TRP A 462 25.38 -5.11 -9.65
CA TRP A 462 26.45 -5.91 -10.25
C TRP A 462 27.43 -6.51 -9.24
N GLN A 463 27.76 -5.79 -8.15
CA GLN A 463 28.70 -6.28 -7.13
C GLN A 463 28.10 -7.43 -6.32
N ARG A 464 26.77 -7.42 -6.14
CA ARG A 464 26.06 -8.52 -5.50
C ARG A 464 25.99 -9.74 -6.41
N ALA A 465 25.73 -9.52 -7.72
CA ALA A 465 25.75 -10.58 -8.69
C ALA A 465 27.09 -11.33 -8.71
N GLY A 466 28.19 -10.59 -8.60
CA GLY A 466 29.54 -11.17 -8.52
C GLY A 466 29.78 -11.95 -7.22
N ARG A 467 29.34 -11.44 -6.04
CA ARG A 467 29.49 -12.13 -4.76
C ARG A 467 28.65 -13.42 -4.68
N GLU A 468 27.40 -13.37 -5.10
CA GLU A 468 26.54 -14.56 -5.16
C GLU A 468 27.09 -15.61 -6.13
N ALA A 469 27.67 -15.19 -7.27
CA ALA A 469 28.32 -16.11 -8.21
C ALA A 469 29.64 -16.67 -7.68
N ALA A 470 30.32 -15.95 -6.79
CA ALA A 470 31.55 -16.37 -6.14
C ALA A 470 31.33 -17.16 -4.85
N GLY A 471 30.06 -17.39 -4.45
CA GLY A 471 29.72 -18.11 -3.21
C GLY A 471 30.11 -17.36 -1.92
N LEU A 472 30.27 -16.02 -1.99
CA LEU A 472 30.68 -15.14 -0.89
C LEU A 472 29.50 -14.35 -0.31
#